data_1475750ba80b3f890a972e7ce65c4566
#
_entry.id   1475750ba80b3f890a972e7ce65c4566
#
_cell.length_a   1.000
_cell.length_b   1.000
_cell.length_c   1.000
_cell.angle_alpha   90.00
_cell.angle_beta   90.00
_cell.angle_gamma   90.00
#
_symmetry.space_group_name_H-M   'P 1'
#
loop_
_entity.id
_entity.type
_entity.pdbx_description
1 polymer ?
#
loop_
_entity_poly.entity_id
_entity_poly.type
_entity_poly.pdbx_seq_one_letter_code
_entity_poly.pdbx_strand_id
1 'polypeptide(L)'
;SRVSRGLGDVYKRQVFRVNESEQANIILLDSIRERYTFPELKEVAQESYLQWDPDSVIIEAKASGMPLTQELRAMGIPVQNYSPNRGQDKIARTNAVAPLFESGLVWVPETRWAEELVEELTEFPNGDHDDLVDSTTQAMLRFRQGGFLRHPSDYEDESLENSVKQYVYY
;
A
#
# COMPACT_ATOMS: atom_id res chain seq x y z
N SER A 1 11.97 32.97 -15.27
CA SER A 1 12.25 32.75 -13.87
C SER A 1 12.23 31.25 -13.56
N ARG A 2 13.37 30.71 -13.22
CA ARG A 2 13.47 29.37 -12.65
C ARG A 2 12.76 29.42 -11.29
N VAL A 3 11.53 28.98 -11.27
CA VAL A 3 10.94 28.56 -10.01
C VAL A 3 11.74 27.35 -9.57
N SER A 4 12.53 27.50 -8.52
CA SER A 4 13.16 26.38 -7.84
C SER A 4 11.99 25.51 -7.34
N ARG A 5 11.75 24.40 -8.03
CA ARG A 5 10.88 23.35 -7.49
C ARG A 5 11.55 22.93 -6.20
N GLY A 6 10.97 23.33 -5.09
CA GLY A 6 11.47 22.97 -3.77
C GLY A 6 11.70 21.46 -3.73
N LEU A 7 12.72 21.04 -3.00
CA LEU A 7 13.06 19.66 -2.72
C LEU A 7 11.94 19.01 -1.89
N GLY A 8 10.76 18.83 -2.52
CA GLY A 8 9.67 18.05 -1.94
C GLY A 8 10.05 16.57 -1.98
N ASP A 9 9.62 15.84 -0.96
CA ASP A 9 9.74 14.38 -0.96
C ASP A 9 9.05 13.78 -2.16
N VAL A 10 9.57 12.63 -2.64
CA VAL A 10 8.92 11.87 -3.68
C VAL A 10 7.63 11.29 -3.10
N TYR A 11 6.51 11.69 -3.67
CA TYR A 11 5.21 11.16 -3.34
C TYR A 11 4.92 9.90 -4.15
N LYS A 12 4.41 8.90 -3.47
CA LYS A 12 4.01 7.63 -4.07
C LYS A 12 2.59 7.32 -3.65
N ARG A 13 1.79 6.92 -4.59
CA ARG A 13 0.44 6.47 -4.37
C ARG A 13 0.14 5.25 -5.23
N GLN A 14 -0.50 4.27 -4.64
CA GLN A 14 -1.02 3.11 -5.35
C GLN A 14 -2.47 2.91 -4.99
N VAL A 15 -3.25 2.45 -5.94
CA VAL A 15 -4.66 2.09 -5.78
C VAL A 15 -4.81 0.62 -6.07
N PHE A 16 -5.34 -0.12 -5.12
CA PHE A 16 -5.60 -1.54 -5.22
C PHE A 16 -7.08 -1.84 -5.01
N ARG A 17 -7.54 -2.89 -5.67
CA ARG A 17 -8.84 -3.49 -5.45
C ARG A 17 -8.66 -4.96 -5.11
N VAL A 18 -9.39 -5.43 -4.10
CA VAL A 18 -9.55 -6.86 -3.84
C VAL A 18 -10.82 -7.33 -4.53
N ASN A 19 -10.70 -8.34 -5.40
CA ASN A 19 -11.85 -8.97 -6.01
C ASN A 19 -12.25 -10.19 -5.18
N GLU A 20 -13.46 -10.18 -4.62
CA GLU A 20 -14.04 -11.22 -3.79
C GLU A 20 -14.63 -12.38 -4.64
N SER A 21 -13.88 -12.92 -5.59
CA SER A 21 -14.21 -14.21 -6.21
C SER A 21 -13.76 -15.36 -5.30
N GLU A 22 -14.08 -16.61 -5.64
CA GLU A 22 -13.69 -17.81 -4.88
C GLU A 22 -12.19 -17.88 -4.53
N GLN A 23 -11.35 -17.18 -5.31
CA GLN A 23 -9.97 -16.84 -4.97
C GLN A 23 -9.86 -15.33 -4.95
N ALA A 24 -9.61 -14.76 -3.78
CA ALA A 24 -9.39 -13.32 -3.66
C ALA A 24 -8.17 -12.91 -4.48
N ASN A 25 -8.37 -12.03 -5.47
CA ASN A 25 -7.30 -11.47 -6.28
C ASN A 25 -7.09 -10.01 -5.90
N ILE A 26 -5.85 -9.58 -5.89
CA ILE A 26 -5.46 -8.18 -5.70
C ILE A 26 -5.17 -7.61 -7.09
N ILE A 27 -5.85 -6.53 -7.43
CA ILE A 27 -5.68 -5.87 -8.72
C ILE A 27 -5.09 -4.48 -8.45
N LEU A 28 -3.92 -4.20 -9.02
CA LEU A 28 -3.36 -2.87 -9.04
C LEU A 28 -4.07 -2.04 -10.11
N LEU A 29 -4.74 -0.96 -9.70
CA LEU A 29 -5.52 -0.12 -10.60
C LEU A 29 -4.74 1.09 -11.09
N ASP A 30 -3.89 1.66 -10.24
CA ASP A 30 -3.12 2.86 -10.56
C ASP A 30 -1.90 3.01 -9.66
N SER A 31 -0.86 3.68 -10.16
CA SER A 31 0.35 4.01 -9.42
C SER A 31 0.92 5.34 -9.90
N ILE A 32 1.23 6.22 -8.96
CA ILE A 32 1.90 7.50 -9.21
C ILE A 32 3.16 7.59 -8.34
N ARG A 33 4.24 8.08 -8.95
CA ARG A 33 5.48 8.44 -8.26
C ARG A 33 5.97 9.76 -8.82
N GLU A 34 5.72 10.85 -8.10
CA GLU A 34 6.09 12.20 -8.51
C GLU A 34 6.48 13.06 -7.30
N ARG A 35 7.12 14.18 -7.59
CA ARG A 35 7.44 15.20 -6.59
C ARG A 35 6.38 16.28 -6.64
N TYR A 36 5.77 16.55 -5.49
CA TYR A 36 4.78 17.61 -5.31
C TYR A 36 5.21 18.57 -4.21
N THR A 37 4.82 19.83 -4.35
CA THR A 37 4.73 20.73 -3.20
C THR A 37 3.58 20.27 -2.30
N PHE A 38 3.58 20.69 -1.04
CA PHE A 38 2.52 20.28 -0.12
C PHE A 38 1.10 20.68 -0.58
N PRO A 39 0.87 21.91 -1.10
CA PRO A 39 -0.43 22.27 -1.68
C PRO A 39 -0.86 21.36 -2.85
N GLU A 40 0.06 21.08 -3.79
CA GLU A 40 -0.20 20.17 -4.91
C GLU A 40 -0.51 18.76 -4.43
N LEU A 41 0.22 18.27 -3.42
CA LEU A 41 -0.01 16.97 -2.82
C LEU A 41 -1.41 16.84 -2.23
N LYS A 42 -1.91 17.87 -1.56
CA LYS A 42 -3.30 17.89 -1.03
C LYS A 42 -4.32 17.79 -2.14
N GLU A 43 -4.15 18.55 -3.22
CA GLU A 43 -5.05 18.54 -4.38
C GLU A 43 -5.05 17.16 -5.05
N VAL A 44 -3.89 16.61 -5.35
CA VAL A 44 -3.74 15.27 -5.95
C VAL A 44 -4.35 14.18 -5.08
N ALA A 45 -4.16 14.25 -3.76
CA ALA A 45 -4.73 13.28 -2.84
C ALA A 45 -6.26 13.36 -2.80
N GLN A 46 -6.82 14.57 -2.79
CA GLN A 46 -8.27 14.80 -2.83
C GLN A 46 -8.88 14.33 -4.16
N GLU A 47 -8.27 14.69 -5.28
CA GLU A 47 -8.71 14.25 -6.61
C GLU A 47 -8.68 12.73 -6.73
N SER A 48 -7.62 12.09 -6.23
CA SER A 48 -7.51 10.63 -6.22
C SER A 48 -8.60 9.97 -5.38
N TYR A 49 -8.93 10.55 -4.23
CA TYR A 49 -10.01 10.08 -3.39
C TYR A 49 -11.36 10.16 -4.11
N LEU A 50 -11.65 11.28 -4.76
CA LEU A 50 -12.88 11.48 -5.51
C LEU A 50 -12.97 10.58 -6.75
N GLN A 51 -11.85 10.37 -7.43
CA GLN A 51 -11.78 9.52 -8.63
C GLN A 51 -12.02 8.05 -8.32
N TRP A 52 -11.38 7.54 -7.26
CA TRP A 52 -11.35 6.11 -6.97
C TRP A 52 -12.36 5.66 -5.95
N ASP A 53 -12.93 6.59 -5.18
CA ASP A 53 -13.90 6.33 -4.09
C ASP A 53 -13.49 5.12 -3.22
N PRO A 54 -12.30 5.16 -2.60
CA PRO A 54 -11.76 4.00 -1.91
C PRO A 54 -12.44 3.80 -0.56
N ASP A 55 -12.63 2.55 -0.15
CA ASP A 55 -13.12 2.18 1.18
C ASP A 55 -12.15 2.59 2.30
N SER A 56 -10.88 2.73 2.00
CA SER A 56 -9.86 3.13 2.97
C SER A 56 -8.70 3.88 2.31
N VAL A 57 -8.27 4.96 2.94
CA VAL A 57 -7.05 5.69 2.59
C VAL A 57 -6.02 5.45 3.69
N ILE A 58 -4.86 4.94 3.33
CA ILE A 58 -3.79 4.59 4.27
C ILE A 58 -2.57 5.47 3.98
N ILE A 59 -2.09 6.15 5.00
CA ILE A 59 -0.91 7.01 4.92
C ILE A 59 0.11 6.57 5.96
N GLU A 60 1.36 6.39 5.54
CA GLU A 60 2.44 6.10 6.48
C GLU A 60 2.66 7.28 7.44
N ALA A 61 2.70 6.97 8.74
CA ALA A 61 2.89 7.96 9.80
C ALA A 61 4.36 8.37 9.91
N LYS A 62 4.89 8.99 8.85
CA LYS A 62 6.19 9.67 8.83
C LYS A 62 6.01 11.18 8.92
N ALA A 63 7.11 11.91 9.05
CA ALA A 63 7.11 13.38 9.19
C ALA A 63 6.29 14.10 8.10
N SER A 64 6.33 13.62 6.84
CA SER A 64 5.56 14.18 5.72
C SER A 64 4.11 13.68 5.65
N GLY A 65 3.82 12.49 6.20
CA GLY A 65 2.49 11.88 6.14
C GLY A 65 1.51 12.44 7.17
N MET A 66 1.98 12.89 8.32
CA MET A 66 1.10 13.40 9.39
C MET A 66 0.41 14.72 9.03
N PRO A 67 1.09 15.74 8.47
CA PRO A 67 0.42 16.95 7.99
C PRO A 67 -0.63 16.66 6.91
N LEU A 68 -0.31 15.78 5.96
CA LEU A 68 -1.26 15.37 4.91
C LEU A 68 -2.49 14.68 5.51
N THR A 69 -2.29 13.79 6.48
CA THR A 69 -3.38 13.12 7.18
C THR A 69 -4.32 14.11 7.85
N GLN A 70 -3.80 15.12 8.53
CA GLN A 70 -4.60 16.15 9.20
C GLN A 70 -5.44 16.95 8.20
N GLU A 71 -4.83 17.37 7.09
CA GLU A 71 -5.52 18.13 6.05
C GLU A 71 -6.64 17.32 5.39
N LEU A 72 -6.36 16.07 5.01
CA LEU A 72 -7.36 15.21 4.39
C LEU A 72 -8.52 14.89 5.34
N ARG A 73 -8.24 14.64 6.63
CA ARG A 73 -9.30 14.47 7.63
C ARG A 73 -10.15 15.72 7.82
N ALA A 74 -9.54 16.91 7.77
CA ALA A 74 -10.28 18.18 7.81
C ALA A 74 -11.20 18.35 6.59
N MET A 75 -10.87 17.73 5.44
CA MET A 75 -11.72 17.69 4.25
C MET A 75 -12.80 16.58 4.30
N GLY A 76 -12.89 15.82 5.40
CA GLY A 76 -13.84 14.72 5.56
C GLY A 76 -13.39 13.39 4.95
N ILE A 77 -12.13 13.25 4.54
CA ILE A 77 -11.58 12.03 3.99
C ILE A 77 -11.11 11.11 5.14
N PRO A 78 -11.63 9.88 5.24
CA PRO A 78 -11.25 8.95 6.31
C PRO A 78 -9.85 8.38 6.04
N VAL A 79 -8.85 8.88 6.74
CA VAL A 79 -7.46 8.42 6.64
C VAL A 79 -7.08 7.58 7.84
N GLN A 80 -6.50 6.42 7.58
CA GLN A 80 -5.84 5.58 8.57
C GLN A 80 -4.33 5.76 8.46
N ASN A 81 -3.65 5.90 9.60
CA ASN A 81 -2.21 5.95 9.62
C ASN A 81 -1.64 4.55 9.85
N TYR A 82 -0.56 4.27 9.14
CA TYR A 82 0.23 3.07 9.30
C TYR A 82 1.64 3.44 9.79
N SER A 83 2.10 2.75 10.82
CA SER A 83 3.48 2.85 11.29
C SER A 83 4.10 1.47 11.15
N PRO A 84 5.19 1.32 10.37
CA PRO A 84 5.93 0.06 10.34
C PRO A 84 6.43 -0.29 11.74
N ASN A 85 6.25 -1.52 12.16
CA ASN A 85 6.77 -1.98 13.44
C ASN A 85 8.29 -1.85 13.46
N ARG A 86 8.84 -1.38 14.57
CA ARG A 86 10.29 -1.37 14.80
C ARG A 86 10.77 -2.83 14.76
N GLY A 87 11.67 -3.16 13.82
CA GLY A 87 12.22 -4.50 13.64
C GLY A 87 11.68 -5.28 12.43
N GLN A 88 10.63 -4.82 11.77
CA GLN A 88 10.28 -5.30 10.44
C GLN A 88 11.02 -4.46 9.41
N ASP A 89 12.18 -4.92 8.97
CA ASP A 89 12.87 -4.33 7.86
C ASP A 89 12.12 -4.59 6.53
N LYS A 90 12.54 -3.92 5.48
CA LYS A 90 11.92 -4.04 4.15
C LYS A 90 11.95 -5.49 3.64
N ILE A 91 13.04 -6.20 3.89
CA ILE A 91 13.23 -7.60 3.46
C ILE A 91 12.23 -8.51 4.16
N ALA A 92 12.06 -8.37 5.48
CA ALA A 92 11.10 -9.15 6.23
C ALA A 92 9.66 -8.91 5.75
N ARG A 93 9.29 -7.64 5.46
CA ARG A 93 7.97 -7.31 4.90
C ARG A 93 7.76 -7.91 3.52
N THR A 94 8.77 -7.84 2.66
CA THR A 94 8.71 -8.41 1.31
C THR A 94 8.55 -9.92 1.37
N ASN A 95 9.30 -10.60 2.22
CA ASN A 95 9.18 -12.04 2.42
C ASN A 95 7.79 -12.45 2.95
N ALA A 96 7.19 -11.62 3.80
CA ALA A 96 5.85 -11.88 4.34
C ALA A 96 4.73 -11.82 3.28
N VAL A 97 4.93 -11.09 2.18
CA VAL A 97 3.95 -10.96 1.11
C VAL A 97 4.32 -11.73 -0.17
N ALA A 98 5.54 -12.21 -0.29
CA ALA A 98 6.01 -12.99 -1.44
C ALA A 98 5.06 -14.14 -1.83
N PRO A 99 4.46 -14.91 -0.88
CA PRO A 99 3.51 -15.96 -1.22
C PRO A 99 2.30 -15.49 -2.01
N LEU A 100 1.87 -14.24 -1.87
CA LEU A 100 0.75 -13.69 -2.63
C LEU A 100 1.10 -13.53 -4.12
N PHE A 101 2.34 -13.14 -4.40
CA PHE A 101 2.85 -13.05 -5.78
C PHE A 101 3.12 -14.43 -6.38
N GLU A 102 3.75 -15.32 -5.62
CA GLU A 102 4.05 -16.70 -6.05
C GLU A 102 2.79 -17.49 -6.38
N SER A 103 1.71 -17.25 -5.67
CA SER A 103 0.41 -17.88 -5.91
C SER A 103 -0.39 -17.25 -7.06
N GLY A 104 0.14 -16.21 -7.73
CA GLY A 104 -0.54 -15.52 -8.82
C GLY A 104 -1.77 -14.73 -8.41
N LEU A 105 -1.86 -14.29 -7.16
CA LEU A 105 -3.01 -13.52 -6.64
C LEU A 105 -2.94 -12.04 -6.94
N VAL A 106 -1.78 -11.53 -7.37
CA VAL A 106 -1.56 -10.11 -7.66
C VAL A 106 -1.57 -9.88 -9.16
N TRP A 107 -2.45 -9.00 -9.60
CA TRP A 107 -2.65 -8.64 -11.00
C TRP A 107 -2.25 -7.20 -11.25
N VAL A 108 -1.57 -6.96 -12.35
CA VAL A 108 -1.19 -5.64 -12.81
C VAL A 108 -1.64 -5.44 -14.24
N PRO A 109 -2.02 -4.20 -14.67
CA PRO A 109 -2.37 -3.95 -16.06
C PRO A 109 -1.12 -3.92 -16.95
N GLU A 110 -1.32 -4.13 -18.24
CA GLU A 110 -0.27 -4.00 -19.27
C GLU A 110 -0.02 -2.52 -19.57
N THR A 111 0.64 -1.83 -18.65
CA THR A 111 0.98 -0.40 -18.77
C THR A 111 2.43 -0.16 -18.37
N ARG A 112 3.03 0.89 -18.90
CA ARG A 112 4.42 1.24 -18.61
C ARG A 112 4.69 1.41 -17.10
N TRP A 113 3.81 2.10 -16.39
CA TRP A 113 3.98 2.31 -14.96
C TRP A 113 3.86 1.02 -14.13
N ALA A 114 3.07 0.04 -14.62
CA ALA A 114 2.99 -1.26 -13.98
C ALA A 114 4.25 -2.11 -14.27
N GLU A 115 4.82 -2.00 -15.46
CA GLU A 115 6.12 -2.62 -15.78
C GLU A 115 7.23 -2.08 -14.86
N GLU A 116 7.28 -0.77 -14.64
CA GLU A 116 8.24 -0.14 -13.70
C GLU A 116 8.11 -0.70 -12.26
N LEU A 117 6.88 -0.94 -11.80
CA LEU A 117 6.64 -1.58 -10.51
C LEU A 117 7.14 -3.02 -10.48
N VAL A 118 6.84 -3.81 -11.51
CA VAL A 118 7.27 -5.21 -11.60
C VAL A 118 8.79 -5.31 -11.64
N GLU A 119 9.45 -4.44 -12.39
CA GLU A 119 10.92 -4.37 -12.44
C GLU A 119 11.49 -4.08 -11.05
N GLU A 120 10.99 -3.06 -10.35
CA GLU A 120 11.46 -2.69 -9.01
C GLU A 120 11.25 -3.83 -7.99
N LEU A 121 10.09 -4.51 -8.03
CA LEU A 121 9.83 -5.68 -7.19
C LEU A 121 10.78 -6.84 -7.49
N THR A 122 11.11 -7.06 -8.77
CA THR A 122 11.98 -8.16 -9.21
C THR A 122 13.43 -7.92 -8.84
N GLU A 123 13.89 -6.68 -8.93
CA GLU A 123 15.27 -6.28 -8.60
C GLU A 123 15.54 -6.17 -7.10
N PHE A 124 14.50 -6.04 -6.29
CA PHE A 124 14.64 -5.91 -4.84
C PHE A 124 15.32 -7.17 -4.23
N PRO A 125 16.28 -7.04 -3.30
CA PRO A 125 16.74 -5.81 -2.62
C PRO A 125 17.93 -5.12 -3.31
N ASN A 126 18.35 -5.53 -4.47
CA ASN A 126 19.58 -5.08 -5.13
C ASN A 126 19.37 -3.94 -6.14
N GLY A 127 18.11 -3.56 -6.42
CA GLY A 127 17.78 -2.47 -7.33
C GLY A 127 18.12 -1.09 -6.76
N ASP A 128 18.26 -0.10 -7.66
CA ASP A 128 18.58 1.30 -7.31
C ASP A 128 17.39 2.01 -6.61
N HIS A 129 16.19 1.48 -6.78
CA HIS A 129 14.95 2.03 -6.25
C HIS A 129 14.15 0.94 -5.52
N ASP A 130 13.55 1.32 -4.39
CA ASP A 130 12.72 0.43 -3.58
C ASP A 130 11.44 1.10 -3.06
N ASP A 131 11.13 2.22 -3.65
CA ASP A 131 10.04 3.08 -3.21
C ASP A 131 8.65 2.47 -3.45
N LEU A 132 8.46 1.84 -4.61
CA LEU A 132 7.23 1.16 -4.95
C LEU A 132 7.12 -0.19 -4.23
N VAL A 133 8.25 -0.83 -3.94
CA VAL A 133 8.30 -2.04 -3.11
C VAL A 133 7.72 -1.77 -1.73
N ASP A 134 8.12 -0.67 -1.09
CA ASP A 134 7.62 -0.30 0.24
C ASP A 134 6.11 -0.10 0.26
N SER A 135 5.57 0.73 -0.65
CA SER A 135 4.13 1.00 -0.69
C SER A 135 3.33 -0.23 -1.06
N THR A 136 3.82 -1.06 -1.98
CA THR A 136 3.17 -2.30 -2.37
C THR A 136 3.14 -3.32 -1.23
N THR A 137 4.27 -3.56 -0.58
CA THR A 137 4.34 -4.53 0.52
C THR A 137 3.49 -4.12 1.72
N GLN A 138 3.42 -2.82 2.01
CA GLN A 138 2.53 -2.29 3.05
C GLN A 138 1.06 -2.52 2.72
N ALA A 139 0.64 -2.27 1.48
CA ALA A 139 -0.72 -2.53 1.04
C ALA A 139 -1.07 -4.03 1.12
N MET A 140 -0.18 -4.91 0.65
CA MET A 140 -0.36 -6.36 0.69
C MET A 140 -0.49 -6.89 2.12
N LEU A 141 0.37 -6.43 3.04
CA LEU A 141 0.29 -6.78 4.46
C LEU A 141 -1.04 -6.33 5.06
N ARG A 142 -1.51 -5.14 4.71
CA ARG A 142 -2.79 -4.64 5.19
C ARG A 142 -3.95 -5.49 4.72
N PHE A 143 -3.96 -5.90 3.45
CA PHE A 143 -4.98 -6.80 2.93
C PHE A 143 -4.98 -8.15 3.66
N ARG A 144 -3.81 -8.69 3.91
CA ARG A 144 -3.66 -9.97 4.62
C ARG A 144 -4.08 -9.86 6.09
N GLN A 145 -3.58 -8.87 6.81
CA GLN A 145 -3.91 -8.64 8.23
C GLN A 145 -5.37 -8.21 8.46
N GLY A 146 -5.96 -7.49 7.50
CA GLY A 146 -7.35 -7.06 7.55
C GLY A 146 -8.37 -8.16 7.23
N GLY A 147 -7.93 -9.36 6.91
CA GLY A 147 -8.79 -10.48 6.52
C GLY A 147 -9.44 -10.35 5.15
N PHE A 148 -9.06 -9.34 4.36
CA PHE A 148 -9.54 -9.16 2.97
C PHE A 148 -8.93 -10.19 2.03
N LEU A 149 -7.81 -10.78 2.41
CA LEU A 149 -7.07 -11.76 1.64
C LEU A 149 -6.57 -12.85 2.58
N ARG A 150 -6.96 -14.08 2.30
CA ARG A 150 -6.46 -15.25 3.00
C ARG A 150 -5.66 -16.11 2.05
N HIS A 151 -4.40 -16.33 2.37
CA HIS A 151 -3.56 -17.32 1.69
C HIS A 151 -3.84 -18.70 2.29
N PRO A 152 -3.75 -19.81 1.52
CA PRO A 152 -3.94 -21.16 2.07
C PRO A 152 -3.11 -21.45 3.31
N SER A 153 -1.89 -20.91 3.43
CA SER A 153 -1.06 -21.03 4.62
C SER A 153 -1.63 -20.37 5.88
N ASP A 154 -2.53 -19.40 5.73
CA ASP A 154 -3.14 -18.71 6.87
C ASP A 154 -4.15 -19.60 7.61
N TYR A 155 -4.69 -20.60 6.90
CA TYR A 155 -5.59 -21.61 7.50
C TYR A 155 -4.85 -22.65 8.33
N GLU A 156 -3.59 -22.94 8.02
CA GLU A 156 -2.78 -23.88 8.79
C GLU A 156 -2.44 -23.30 10.17
N ASP A 157 -2.15 -21.99 10.22
CA ASP A 157 -1.89 -21.28 11.47
C ASP A 157 -3.16 -21.13 12.33
N GLU A 158 -4.33 -20.86 11.71
CA GLU A 158 -5.62 -20.79 12.43
C GLU A 158 -6.00 -22.15 13.06
N SER A 159 -5.63 -23.26 12.47
CA SER A 159 -5.91 -24.59 13.05
C SER A 159 -5.14 -24.84 14.35
N LEU A 160 -4.02 -24.17 14.54
CA LEU A 160 -3.20 -24.22 15.76
C LEU A 160 -3.62 -23.16 16.79
N GLU A 161 -4.13 -21.99 16.35
CA GLU A 161 -4.58 -20.90 17.22
C GLU A 161 -6.05 -21.00 17.66
N ASN A 162 -6.92 -21.66 16.90
CA ASN A 162 -8.34 -21.83 17.23
C ASN A 162 -8.62 -22.72 18.46
N SER A 163 -7.58 -23.24 19.09
CA SER A 163 -7.71 -23.79 20.43
C SER A 163 -7.79 -22.71 21.54
N VAL A 164 -7.47 -21.42 21.24
CA VAL A 164 -7.48 -20.33 22.24
C VAL A 164 -7.74 -18.97 21.56
N LYS A 165 -8.92 -18.41 21.75
CA LYS A 165 -9.35 -17.00 21.71
C LYS A 165 -10.37 -16.61 20.63
N GLN A 166 -11.59 -16.44 21.09
CA GLN A 166 -12.57 -15.54 20.48
C GLN A 166 -12.14 -14.08 20.72
N TYR A 167 -11.99 -13.31 19.65
CA TYR A 167 -11.89 -11.85 19.74
C TYR A 167 -13.24 -11.23 19.40
N VAL A 168 -13.76 -10.45 20.31
CA VAL A 168 -14.92 -9.57 20.06
C VAL A 168 -14.39 -8.17 19.85
N TYR A 169 -14.60 -7.61 18.66
CA TYR A 169 -14.35 -6.21 18.38
C TYR A 169 -15.67 -5.43 18.48
N TYR A 170 -15.63 -4.37 19.23
CA TYR A 170 -16.68 -3.36 19.26
C TYR A 170 -16.30 -2.16 18.41
#